data_6e599cc66e3dd53dfecac174dc2ca4e6
#
_entry.id   6e599cc66e3dd53dfecac174dc2ca4e6
#
_cell.length_a   1.000
_cell.length_b   1.000
_cell.length_c   1.000
_cell.angle_alpha   90.00
_cell.angle_beta   90.00
_cell.angle_gamma   90.00
#
_symmetry.space_group_name_H-M   'P 1'
#
loop_
_entity.id
_entity.type
_entity.pdbx_description
1 polymer ?
#
loop_
_entity_poly.entity_id
_entity_poly.type
_entity_poly.pdbx_seq_one_letter_code
_entity_poly.pdbx_strand_id
1 'polypeptide(L)'
;VNKLTFSILLGITTALALIFFVMPDFQSIPLESAKKVKLEEILGKFDEIRLKKEAIVSSYAAISDDDIKRLDSMLPEGPEIGELLVNLDLLVKKHRLQLTGIQFQKIERETTGRPRNAAEVALLAKKIVRYSKLPITLNMIGSYENFRKFIVELESIIRITDVRNITLGGGVTGSHTFTLQADTYYMSR
;
A
#
# COMPACT_ATOMS: atom_id res chain seq x y z
N VAL A 1 84.21 20.50 -21.20
CA VAL A 1 82.73 20.61 -21.20
C VAL A 1 82.46 22.07 -21.02
N ASN A 2 81.87 22.72 -22.05
CA ASN A 2 81.60 24.15 -22.03
C ASN A 2 80.60 24.49 -20.91
N LYS A 3 80.95 25.53 -20.10
CA LYS A 3 80.06 25.95 -18.99
C LYS A 3 78.63 26.25 -19.45
N LEU A 4 78.43 26.64 -20.70
CA LEU A 4 77.14 26.85 -21.35
C LEU A 4 76.34 25.55 -21.52
N THR A 5 76.98 24.47 -21.97
CA THR A 5 76.29 23.17 -22.15
C THR A 5 75.84 22.55 -20.87
N PHE A 6 76.61 22.72 -19.78
CA PHE A 6 76.25 22.28 -18.44
C PHE A 6 75.07 23.05 -17.86
N SER A 7 75.04 24.37 -18.06
CA SER A 7 73.95 25.22 -17.60
C SER A 7 72.63 24.90 -18.32
N ILE A 8 72.66 24.63 -19.63
CA ILE A 8 71.50 24.23 -20.43
C ILE A 8 70.98 22.84 -20.00
N LEU A 9 71.89 21.90 -19.78
CA LEU A 9 71.53 20.56 -19.32
C LEU A 9 70.86 20.63 -17.93
N LEU A 10 71.41 21.42 -17.01
CA LEU A 10 70.84 21.63 -15.68
C LEU A 10 69.45 22.27 -15.74
N GLY A 11 69.25 23.25 -16.64
CA GLY A 11 67.94 23.86 -16.86
C GLY A 11 66.89 22.90 -17.40
N ILE A 12 67.28 22.02 -18.30
CA ILE A 12 66.38 21.00 -18.86
C ILE A 12 66.00 19.96 -17.80
N THR A 13 66.96 19.50 -16.99
CA THR A 13 66.68 18.52 -15.93
C THR A 13 65.78 19.09 -14.84
N THR A 14 65.96 20.37 -14.44
CA THR A 14 65.07 21.02 -13.46
C THR A 14 63.68 21.26 -14.03
N ALA A 15 63.57 21.63 -15.30
CA ALA A 15 62.28 21.77 -15.97
C ALA A 15 61.54 20.43 -16.07
N LEU A 16 62.20 19.36 -16.47
CA LEU A 16 61.64 17.98 -16.51
C LEU A 16 61.24 17.49 -15.10
N ALA A 17 62.02 17.72 -14.09
CA ALA A 17 61.70 17.38 -12.71
C ALA A 17 60.47 18.13 -12.22
N LEU A 18 60.33 19.44 -12.52
CA LEU A 18 59.14 20.23 -12.18
C LEU A 18 57.88 19.71 -12.89
N ILE A 19 57.98 19.41 -14.17
CA ILE A 19 56.83 18.86 -14.93
C ILE A 19 56.42 17.50 -14.38
N PHE A 20 57.40 16.63 -14.06
CA PHE A 20 57.12 15.27 -13.62
C PHE A 20 56.60 15.23 -12.20
N PHE A 21 56.99 16.17 -11.33
CA PHE A 21 56.57 16.21 -9.92
C PHE A 21 55.27 17.00 -9.70
N VAL A 22 55.02 18.06 -10.49
CA VAL A 22 53.87 18.95 -10.32
C VAL A 22 52.65 18.47 -11.14
N MET A 23 52.90 17.88 -12.30
CA MET A 23 51.82 17.44 -13.20
C MET A 23 50.89 16.37 -12.62
N PRO A 24 51.33 15.36 -11.86
CA PRO A 24 50.40 14.36 -11.28
C PRO A 24 49.47 14.97 -10.23
N ASP A 25 49.91 15.98 -9.46
CA ASP A 25 49.05 16.63 -8.47
C ASP A 25 47.93 17.44 -9.06
N PHE A 26 48.14 18.04 -10.23
CA PHE A 26 47.08 18.76 -10.95
C PHE A 26 45.99 17.84 -11.53
N GLN A 27 46.28 16.59 -11.80
CA GLN A 27 45.29 15.62 -12.32
C GLN A 27 44.42 15.01 -11.20
N SER A 28 44.85 15.06 -9.97
CA SER A 28 44.07 14.53 -8.83
C SER A 28 43.01 15.51 -8.29
N ILE A 29 43.21 16.81 -8.50
CA ILE A 29 42.30 17.88 -8.02
C ILE A 29 40.88 17.74 -8.60
N PRO A 30 40.63 17.51 -9.90
CA PRO A 30 39.28 17.36 -10.44
C PRO A 30 38.58 16.07 -9.94
N LEU A 31 39.34 15.02 -9.62
CA LEU A 31 38.79 13.76 -9.13
C LEU A 31 38.29 13.89 -7.70
N GLU A 32 39.00 14.62 -6.84
CA GLU A 32 38.59 14.86 -5.45
C GLU A 32 37.42 15.84 -5.37
N SER A 33 37.39 16.87 -6.22
CA SER A 33 36.25 17.79 -6.27
C SER A 33 34.97 17.08 -6.76
N ALA A 34 35.08 16.19 -7.74
CA ALA A 34 33.96 15.36 -8.20
C ALA A 34 33.46 14.41 -7.10
N LYS A 35 34.35 13.86 -6.27
CA LYS A 35 33.95 13.04 -5.10
C LYS A 35 33.25 13.87 -4.04
N LYS A 36 33.71 15.09 -3.75
CA LYS A 36 33.05 16.00 -2.81
C LYS A 36 31.65 16.37 -3.25
N VAL A 37 31.47 16.75 -4.52
CA VAL A 37 30.15 17.09 -5.08
C VAL A 37 29.19 15.89 -4.99
N LYS A 38 29.65 14.67 -5.30
CA LYS A 38 28.85 13.47 -5.15
C LYS A 38 28.49 13.19 -3.69
N LEU A 39 29.40 13.43 -2.77
CA LEU A 39 29.18 13.24 -1.34
C LEU A 39 28.14 14.25 -0.81
N GLU A 40 28.24 15.50 -1.23
CA GLU A 40 27.27 16.56 -0.89
C GLU A 40 25.89 16.27 -1.47
N GLU A 41 25.82 15.77 -2.73
CA GLU A 41 24.56 15.32 -3.33
C GLU A 41 23.94 14.16 -2.55
N ILE A 42 24.73 13.19 -2.11
CA ILE A 42 24.29 12.06 -1.30
C ILE A 42 23.79 12.56 0.06
N LEU A 43 24.53 13.45 0.72
CA LEU A 43 24.12 14.05 1.99
C LEU A 43 22.79 14.80 1.85
N GLY A 44 22.63 15.60 0.80
CA GLY A 44 21.36 16.27 0.51
C GLY A 44 20.19 15.31 0.31
N LYS A 45 20.43 14.18 -0.35
CA LYS A 45 19.41 13.12 -0.47
C LYS A 45 19.07 12.46 0.86
N PHE A 46 20.06 12.27 1.73
CA PHE A 46 19.83 11.75 3.10
C PHE A 46 18.99 12.71 3.94
N ASP A 47 19.27 14.00 3.87
CA ASP A 47 18.49 15.02 4.59
C ASP A 47 17.04 15.08 4.06
N GLU A 48 16.83 14.99 2.76
CA GLU A 48 15.48 14.90 2.16
C GLU A 48 14.72 13.66 2.64
N ILE A 49 15.37 12.51 2.65
CA ILE A 49 14.78 11.25 3.14
C ILE A 49 14.46 11.37 4.64
N ARG A 50 15.34 12.00 5.43
CA ARG A 50 15.11 12.21 6.85
C ARG A 50 13.90 13.10 7.10
N LEU A 51 13.79 14.23 6.38
CA LEU A 51 12.63 15.12 6.47
C LEU A 51 11.33 14.42 6.08
N LYS A 52 11.36 13.63 4.99
CA LYS A 52 10.20 12.82 4.58
C LYS A 52 9.83 11.77 5.64
N LYS A 53 10.82 11.13 6.25
CA LYS A 53 10.60 10.18 7.35
C LYS A 53 9.98 10.88 8.57
N GLU A 54 10.50 12.02 8.98
CA GLU A 54 9.96 12.79 10.09
C GLU A 54 8.52 13.26 9.82
N ALA A 55 8.23 13.71 8.61
CA ALA A 55 6.87 14.08 8.19
C ALA A 55 5.90 12.88 8.23
N ILE A 56 6.34 11.70 7.80
CA ILE A 56 5.54 10.47 7.87
C ILE A 56 5.32 10.07 9.34
N VAL A 57 6.35 10.09 10.17
CA VAL A 57 6.24 9.73 11.59
C VAL A 57 5.31 10.70 12.32
N SER A 58 5.42 12.01 12.06
CA SER A 58 4.53 13.00 12.66
C SER A 58 3.08 12.85 12.20
N SER A 59 2.86 12.53 10.92
CA SER A 59 1.52 12.22 10.39
C SER A 59 0.94 10.96 11.02
N TYR A 60 1.78 9.94 11.24
CA TYR A 60 1.37 8.70 11.91
C TYR A 60 1.04 8.94 13.40
N ALA A 61 1.83 9.76 14.09
CA ALA A 61 1.59 10.10 15.49
C ALA A 61 0.35 11.00 15.68
N ALA A 62 -0.12 11.67 14.62
CA ALA A 62 -1.34 12.45 14.64
C ALA A 62 -2.62 11.61 14.48
N ILE A 63 -2.50 10.33 14.07
CA ILE A 63 -3.63 9.41 13.97
C ILE A 63 -3.97 8.91 15.38
N SER A 64 -5.21 9.12 15.79
CA SER A 64 -5.69 8.63 17.08
C SER A 64 -5.73 7.10 17.12
N ASP A 65 -5.45 6.51 18.30
CA ASP A 65 -5.62 5.06 18.50
C ASP A 65 -7.04 4.58 18.20
N ASP A 66 -8.03 5.45 18.39
CA ASP A 66 -9.42 5.14 18.03
C ASP A 66 -9.65 5.10 16.52
N ASP A 67 -8.95 5.93 15.75
CA ASP A 67 -9.02 5.89 14.29
C ASP A 67 -8.32 4.64 13.74
N ILE A 68 -7.23 4.20 14.36
CA ILE A 68 -6.56 2.93 14.03
C ILE A 68 -7.50 1.76 14.27
N LYS A 69 -8.16 1.70 15.44
CA LYS A 69 -9.15 0.64 15.75
C LYS A 69 -10.34 0.65 14.78
N ARG A 70 -10.79 1.84 14.36
CA ARG A 70 -11.83 1.96 13.34
C ARG A 70 -11.37 1.43 11.99
N LEU A 71 -10.16 1.74 11.58
CA LEU A 71 -9.58 1.21 10.34
C LEU A 71 -9.46 -0.31 10.37
N ASP A 72 -9.00 -0.88 11.48
CA ASP A 72 -8.93 -2.34 11.67
C ASP A 72 -10.32 -2.99 11.61
N SER A 73 -11.35 -2.32 12.16
CA SER A 73 -12.73 -2.79 12.07
C SER A 73 -13.30 -2.70 10.65
N MET A 74 -12.88 -1.69 9.88
CA MET A 74 -13.31 -1.53 8.47
C MET A 74 -12.69 -2.57 7.55
N LEU A 75 -11.42 -2.94 7.80
CA LEU A 75 -10.65 -3.87 6.99
C LEU A 75 -9.83 -4.81 7.88
N PRO A 76 -10.47 -5.83 8.46
CA PRO A 76 -9.81 -6.73 9.40
C PRO A 76 -8.70 -7.56 8.74
N GLU A 77 -7.74 -8.03 9.56
CA GLU A 77 -6.61 -8.89 9.13
C GLU A 77 -7.01 -10.32 8.76
N GLY A 78 -8.24 -10.56 8.43
CA GLY A 78 -8.74 -11.89 8.05
C GLY A 78 -10.22 -11.86 7.72
N PRO A 79 -10.77 -12.94 7.21
CA PRO A 79 -12.18 -12.99 6.81
C PRO A 79 -13.14 -12.85 8.01
N GLU A 80 -12.71 -13.19 9.23
CA GLU A 80 -13.49 -13.09 10.50
C GLU A 80 -14.97 -13.44 10.32
N ILE A 81 -15.22 -14.57 9.65
CA ILE A 81 -16.58 -15.00 9.22
C ILE A 81 -17.51 -15.13 10.42
N GLY A 82 -17.00 -15.57 11.57
CA GLY A 82 -17.80 -15.76 12.78
C GLY A 82 -18.37 -14.45 13.32
N GLU A 83 -17.55 -13.43 13.42
CA GLU A 83 -17.98 -12.11 13.90
C GLU A 83 -18.94 -11.45 12.89
N LEU A 84 -18.60 -11.53 11.60
CA LEU A 84 -19.46 -11.03 10.55
C LEU A 84 -20.84 -11.69 10.57
N LEU A 85 -20.90 -13.00 10.77
CA LEU A 85 -22.15 -13.76 10.86
C LEU A 85 -23.01 -13.28 12.04
N VAL A 86 -22.40 -13.10 13.21
CA VAL A 86 -23.10 -12.63 14.43
C VAL A 86 -23.64 -11.22 14.20
N ASN A 87 -22.84 -10.32 13.66
CA ASN A 87 -23.23 -8.94 13.40
C ASN A 87 -24.37 -8.86 12.38
N LEU A 88 -24.32 -9.65 11.31
CA LEU A 88 -25.40 -9.71 10.31
C LEU A 88 -26.69 -10.31 10.89
N ASP A 89 -26.59 -11.37 11.70
CA ASP A 89 -27.76 -11.98 12.34
C ASP A 89 -28.46 -11.01 13.32
N LEU A 90 -27.66 -10.30 14.12
CA LEU A 90 -28.17 -9.26 15.03
C LEU A 90 -28.88 -8.15 14.25
N LEU A 91 -28.30 -7.70 13.14
CA LEU A 91 -28.87 -6.65 12.30
C LEU A 91 -30.20 -7.10 11.66
N VAL A 92 -30.24 -8.29 11.11
CA VAL A 92 -31.45 -8.87 10.53
C VAL A 92 -32.57 -8.97 11.57
N LYS A 93 -32.25 -9.47 12.77
CA LYS A 93 -33.21 -9.57 13.90
C LYS A 93 -33.70 -8.20 14.39
N LYS A 94 -32.79 -7.22 14.47
CA LYS A 94 -33.14 -5.84 14.86
C LYS A 94 -34.21 -5.25 13.96
N HIS A 95 -34.13 -5.53 12.65
CA HIS A 95 -35.11 -5.06 11.68
C HIS A 95 -36.30 -6.02 11.48
N ARG A 96 -36.49 -6.98 12.38
CA ARG A 96 -37.61 -7.94 12.31
C ARG A 96 -37.69 -8.69 10.97
N LEU A 97 -36.54 -8.93 10.36
CA LEU A 97 -36.38 -9.81 9.23
C LEU A 97 -36.06 -11.24 9.73
N GLN A 98 -36.42 -12.23 8.96
CA GLN A 98 -36.07 -13.61 9.22
C GLN A 98 -34.95 -14.03 8.27
N LEU A 99 -33.80 -14.39 8.81
CA LEU A 99 -32.69 -14.94 8.04
C LEU A 99 -32.97 -16.40 7.74
N THR A 100 -33.03 -16.75 6.44
CA THR A 100 -33.29 -18.13 5.98
C THR A 100 -32.02 -18.84 5.55
N GLY A 101 -30.97 -18.10 5.22
CA GLY A 101 -29.69 -18.68 4.87
C GLY A 101 -28.60 -17.64 4.62
N ILE A 102 -27.38 -18.02 4.95
CA ILE A 102 -26.17 -17.28 4.60
C ILE A 102 -25.25 -18.22 3.86
N GLN A 103 -24.69 -17.75 2.74
CA GLN A 103 -23.72 -18.49 1.96
C GLN A 103 -22.48 -17.61 1.78
N PHE A 104 -21.32 -18.14 2.12
CA PHE A 104 -20.02 -17.54 1.83
C PHE A 104 -19.41 -18.26 0.65
N GLN A 105 -19.10 -17.53 -0.41
CA GLN A 105 -18.39 -18.13 -1.54
C GLN A 105 -16.90 -18.15 -1.25
N LYS A 106 -16.29 -19.30 -1.53
CA LYS A 106 -14.83 -19.42 -1.42
C LYS A 106 -14.17 -18.51 -2.44
N ILE A 107 -13.25 -17.69 -1.96
CA ILE A 107 -12.50 -16.76 -2.80
C ILE A 107 -11.62 -17.59 -3.74
N GLU A 108 -11.92 -17.57 -5.01
CA GLU A 108 -10.89 -17.80 -6.02
C GLU A 108 -10.02 -16.54 -6.03
N ARG A 109 -8.74 -16.71 -5.68
CA ARG A 109 -7.76 -15.63 -5.86
C ARG A 109 -7.79 -15.29 -7.34
N GLU A 110 -8.32 -14.11 -7.66
CA GLU A 110 -8.07 -13.54 -8.97
C GLU A 110 -6.56 -13.37 -9.09
N THR A 111 -5.92 -14.33 -9.70
CA THR A 111 -4.58 -14.19 -10.23
C THR A 111 -4.70 -13.21 -11.41
N THR A 112 -4.76 -11.94 -11.07
CA THR A 112 -4.67 -10.85 -12.04
C THR A 112 -3.40 -11.08 -12.84
N GLY A 113 -3.59 -11.45 -14.11
CA GLY A 113 -2.61 -11.41 -15.18
C GLY A 113 -1.24 -12.00 -14.87
N ARG A 114 -0.87 -13.05 -15.58
CA ARG A 114 0.48 -13.64 -15.56
C ARG A 114 1.52 -12.53 -15.76
N PRO A 115 2.32 -12.17 -14.74
CA PRO A 115 3.29 -11.09 -14.88
C PRO A 115 4.34 -11.48 -15.92
N ARG A 116 4.61 -10.56 -16.81
CA ARG A 116 5.52 -10.79 -17.95
C ARG A 116 6.99 -10.84 -17.58
N ASN A 117 7.41 -10.27 -16.43
CA ASN A 117 8.80 -10.24 -15.99
C ASN A 117 8.94 -10.39 -14.47
N ALA A 118 9.88 -11.23 -14.03
CA ALA A 118 10.16 -11.47 -12.60
C ALA A 118 10.59 -10.21 -11.80
N ALA A 119 11.20 -9.23 -12.45
CA ALA A 119 11.60 -7.97 -11.84
C ALA A 119 10.39 -7.04 -11.54
N GLU A 120 9.39 -7.04 -12.42
CA GLU A 120 8.14 -6.27 -12.25
C GLU A 120 7.28 -6.86 -11.14
N VAL A 121 7.28 -8.19 -11.00
CA VAL A 121 6.64 -8.92 -9.88
C VAL A 121 7.24 -8.52 -8.53
N ALA A 122 8.56 -8.42 -8.44
CA ALA A 122 9.24 -8.08 -7.19
C ALA A 122 8.97 -6.62 -6.75
N LEU A 123 8.84 -5.69 -7.70
CA LEU A 123 8.51 -4.29 -7.43
C LEU A 123 7.03 -4.11 -7.06
N LEU A 124 6.12 -4.83 -7.72
CA LEU A 124 4.69 -4.80 -7.42
C LEU A 124 4.37 -5.51 -6.10
N ALA A 125 5.04 -6.63 -5.80
CA ALA A 125 4.85 -7.39 -4.56
C ALA A 125 5.21 -6.57 -3.29
N LYS A 126 6.06 -5.56 -3.39
CA LYS A 126 6.52 -4.72 -2.27
C LYS A 126 5.58 -3.56 -1.94
N LYS A 127 4.56 -3.27 -2.76
CA LYS A 127 3.74 -2.06 -2.65
C LYS A 127 2.23 -2.29 -2.58
N ILE A 128 1.75 -3.51 -2.64
CA ILE A 128 0.31 -3.79 -2.68
C ILE A 128 -0.14 -4.32 -1.32
N VAL A 129 -0.90 -3.50 -0.58
CA VAL A 129 -1.79 -4.00 0.47
C VAL A 129 -2.74 -5.00 -0.21
N ARG A 130 -2.51 -6.28 0.02
CA ARG A 130 -3.33 -7.33 -0.58
C ARG A 130 -4.64 -7.39 0.20
N TYR A 131 -5.71 -6.89 -0.38
CA TYR A 131 -7.04 -7.15 0.11
C TYR A 131 -7.65 -8.31 -0.66
N SER A 132 -8.46 -9.09 0.03
CA SER A 132 -9.25 -10.17 -0.55
C SER A 132 -10.74 -9.86 -0.37
N LYS A 133 -11.53 -10.33 -1.34
CA LYS A 133 -12.98 -10.18 -1.29
C LYS A 133 -13.59 -11.44 -0.70
N LEU A 134 -14.60 -11.29 0.10
CA LEU A 134 -15.43 -12.37 0.61
C LEU A 134 -16.87 -12.15 0.10
N PRO A 135 -17.28 -12.82 -0.98
CA PRO A 135 -18.64 -12.73 -1.47
C PRO A 135 -19.61 -13.43 -0.51
N ILE A 136 -20.71 -12.75 -0.20
CA ILE A 136 -21.74 -13.20 0.73
C ILE A 136 -23.08 -13.17 0.01
N THR A 137 -23.88 -14.20 0.21
CA THR A 137 -25.28 -14.22 -0.19
C THR A 137 -26.16 -14.39 1.03
N LEU A 138 -27.05 -13.44 1.28
CA LEU A 138 -28.00 -13.43 2.39
C LEU A 138 -29.41 -13.67 1.81
N ASN A 139 -30.11 -14.67 2.35
CA ASN A 139 -31.51 -14.91 2.06
C ASN A 139 -32.35 -14.55 3.28
N MET A 140 -33.33 -13.66 3.09
CA MET A 140 -34.12 -13.10 4.18
C MET A 140 -35.60 -13.06 3.77
N ILE A 141 -36.49 -13.13 4.77
CA ILE A 141 -37.92 -12.98 4.61
C ILE A 141 -38.41 -11.86 5.52
N GLY A 142 -39.29 -11.01 5.00
CA GLY A 142 -39.91 -9.95 5.79
C GLY A 142 -40.66 -8.93 4.96
N SER A 143 -41.07 -7.81 5.60
CA SER A 143 -41.70 -6.71 4.88
C SER A 143 -40.67 -5.87 4.13
N TYR A 144 -41.10 -5.26 3.02
CA TYR A 144 -40.23 -4.35 2.25
C TYR A 144 -39.73 -3.15 3.08
N GLU A 145 -40.56 -2.63 3.95
CA GLU A 145 -40.17 -1.49 4.84
C GLU A 145 -39.03 -1.88 5.78
N ASN A 146 -39.11 -3.06 6.40
CA ASN A 146 -38.08 -3.59 7.27
C ASN A 146 -36.77 -3.85 6.53
N PHE A 147 -36.87 -4.39 5.32
CA PHE A 147 -35.72 -4.62 4.46
C PHE A 147 -35.04 -3.31 4.05
N ARG A 148 -35.81 -2.26 3.74
CA ARG A 148 -35.24 -0.93 3.45
C ARG A 148 -34.48 -0.37 4.64
N LYS A 149 -35.03 -0.47 5.87
CA LYS A 149 -34.33 -0.04 7.09
C LYS A 149 -33.06 -0.84 7.33
N PHE A 150 -33.10 -2.13 7.06
CA PHE A 150 -31.92 -3.02 7.14
C PHE A 150 -30.83 -2.55 6.16
N ILE A 151 -31.15 -2.25 4.90
CA ILE A 151 -30.15 -1.79 3.92
C ILE A 151 -29.52 -0.46 4.35
N VAL A 152 -30.30 0.51 4.81
CA VAL A 152 -29.78 1.81 5.30
C VAL A 152 -28.84 1.63 6.49
N GLU A 153 -29.13 0.69 7.39
CA GLU A 153 -28.24 0.41 8.52
C GLU A 153 -27.02 -0.42 8.10
N LEU A 154 -27.17 -1.31 7.13
CA LEU A 154 -26.06 -2.06 6.55
C LEU A 154 -25.01 -1.14 5.93
N GLU A 155 -25.44 -0.05 5.25
CA GLU A 155 -24.54 0.98 4.71
C GLU A 155 -23.81 1.76 5.82
N SER A 156 -24.35 1.81 7.03
CA SER A 156 -23.75 2.48 8.18
C SER A 156 -22.81 1.60 9.01
N ILE A 157 -22.73 0.30 8.70
CA ILE A 157 -21.81 -0.62 9.38
C ILE A 157 -20.37 -0.22 9.06
N ILE A 158 -19.51 -0.29 10.07
CA ILE A 158 -18.11 0.10 9.99
C ILE A 158 -17.33 -0.72 8.93
N ARG A 159 -17.72 -2.00 8.71
CA ARG A 159 -17.03 -2.86 7.76
C ARG A 159 -17.36 -2.52 6.31
N ILE A 160 -16.34 -2.41 5.47
CA ILE A 160 -16.50 -2.15 4.04
C ILE A 160 -17.28 -3.29 3.39
N THR A 161 -18.48 -2.97 2.92
CA THR A 161 -19.39 -3.93 2.28
C THR A 161 -19.95 -3.30 1.00
N ASP A 162 -19.81 -4.00 -0.11
CA ASP A 162 -20.28 -3.57 -1.41
C ASP A 162 -21.48 -4.44 -1.85
N VAL A 163 -22.65 -3.83 -1.95
CA VAL A 163 -23.88 -4.53 -2.37
C VAL A 163 -23.89 -4.63 -3.89
N ARG A 164 -23.80 -5.85 -4.40
CA ARG A 164 -23.78 -6.13 -5.85
C ARG A 164 -25.16 -6.29 -6.46
N ASN A 165 -26.01 -7.03 -5.78
CA ASN A 165 -27.32 -7.38 -6.32
C ASN A 165 -28.33 -7.57 -5.21
N ILE A 166 -29.56 -7.15 -5.47
CA ILE A 166 -30.71 -7.37 -4.60
C ILE A 166 -31.81 -7.99 -5.47
N THR A 167 -32.23 -9.17 -5.11
CA THR A 167 -33.35 -9.85 -5.79
C THR A 167 -34.54 -9.89 -4.85
N LEU A 168 -35.68 -9.43 -5.33
CA LEU A 168 -36.97 -9.48 -4.62
C LEU A 168 -37.79 -10.61 -5.20
N GLY A 169 -38.13 -11.60 -4.37
CA GLY A 169 -39.06 -12.66 -4.69
C GLY A 169 -40.47 -12.33 -4.19
N GLY A 170 -41.49 -12.83 -4.92
CA GLY A 170 -42.88 -12.72 -4.48
C GLY A 170 -43.10 -13.49 -3.15
N GLY A 171 -43.91 -12.93 -2.30
CA GLY A 171 -44.33 -13.56 -1.04
C GLY A 171 -45.84 -13.49 -0.84
N VAL A 172 -46.35 -14.25 0.10
CA VAL A 172 -47.79 -14.28 0.43
C VAL A 172 -48.06 -13.15 1.46
N THR A 173 -49.06 -12.33 1.17
CA THR A 173 -49.64 -11.32 2.11
C THR A 173 -48.61 -10.45 2.86
N GLY A 174 -47.88 -9.56 2.11
CA GLY A 174 -47.05 -8.51 2.73
C GLY A 174 -45.65 -8.97 3.21
N SER A 175 -45.35 -10.25 3.07
CA SER A 175 -44.01 -10.78 3.33
C SER A 175 -43.32 -11.14 2.00
N HIS A 176 -42.10 -10.72 1.83
CA HIS A 176 -41.30 -10.92 0.61
C HIS A 176 -40.02 -11.68 0.93
N THR A 177 -39.52 -12.41 -0.06
CA THR A 177 -38.19 -13.04 0.03
C THR A 177 -37.16 -12.10 -0.61
N PHE A 178 -36.08 -11.81 0.11
CA PHE A 178 -34.98 -10.99 -0.36
C PHE A 178 -33.73 -11.83 -0.46
N THR A 179 -33.06 -11.76 -1.59
CA THR A 179 -31.71 -12.30 -1.76
C THR A 179 -30.77 -11.14 -1.98
N LEU A 180 -29.86 -10.91 -1.04
CA LEU A 180 -28.83 -9.87 -1.07
C LEU A 180 -27.50 -10.52 -1.37
N GLN A 181 -26.84 -10.06 -2.43
CA GLN A 181 -25.46 -10.44 -2.75
C GLN A 181 -24.55 -9.25 -2.49
N ALA A 182 -23.57 -9.44 -1.63
CA ALA A 182 -22.62 -8.41 -1.26
C ALA A 182 -21.20 -8.96 -1.18
N ASP A 183 -20.22 -8.10 -1.39
CA ASP A 183 -18.82 -8.38 -1.13
C ASP A 183 -18.37 -7.66 0.14
N THR A 184 -17.70 -8.34 1.02
CA THR A 184 -16.93 -7.72 2.09
C THR A 184 -15.45 -7.91 1.84
N TYR A 185 -14.63 -7.05 2.44
CA TYR A 185 -13.20 -7.01 2.20
C TYR A 185 -12.44 -7.29 3.48
N TYR A 186 -11.25 -7.88 3.34
CA TYR A 186 -10.31 -8.11 4.44
C TYR A 186 -8.88 -8.07 3.92
N MET A 187 -7.91 -7.77 4.80
CA MET A 187 -6.50 -7.84 4.46
C MET A 187 -6.05 -9.30 4.41
N SER A 188 -5.43 -9.71 3.31
CA SER A 188 -4.80 -11.02 3.20
C SER A 188 -3.29 -10.86 3.41
N ARG A 189 -2.76 -11.56 4.40
CA ARG A 189 -1.31 -11.75 4.56
C ARG A 189 -0.72 -12.61 3.46
#